data_37deaf419baea00f1245f942196548b4
#
_entry.id   37deaf419baea00f1245f942196548b4
#
_cell.length_a   1.000
_cell.length_b   1.000
_cell.length_c   1.000
_cell.angle_alpha   90.00
_cell.angle_beta   90.00
_cell.angle_gamma   90.00
#
_symmetry.space_group_name_H-M   'P 1'
#
loop_
_entity.id
_entity.type
_entity.pdbx_description
1 polymer ?
#
loop_
_entity_poly.entity_id
_entity_poly.type
_entity_poly.pdbx_seq_one_letter_code
_entity_poly.pdbx_strand_id
1 'polypeptide(L)'
;YPLDRAERALANFFRPGNLIALREIALQQVSQVVDRSLESYLEKEHVEQRAPITERFAVCISSNPAAQYLMGRAARMAQRIGAEFYVFYVDIGVDDSAENRRTLAENIRFAENLGAQIVKTKGKNVAEEVAKIVKDKHITQVVFGRSAVKGWKRYLYWSAIHKFLRDAPAVDVHIVTQEPR
;
A
#
# COMPACT_ATOMS: atom_id res chain seq x y z
N TYR A 1 32.04 -24.90 19.92
CA TYR A 1 31.18 -24.12 20.81
C TYR A 1 31.15 -24.81 22.15
N PRO A 2 31.39 -24.12 23.28
CA PRO A 2 31.31 -24.73 24.62
C PRO A 2 29.86 -25.19 24.84
N LEU A 3 29.68 -26.42 25.30
CA LEU A 3 28.39 -27.08 25.56
C LEU A 3 27.47 -26.25 26.50
N ASP A 4 28.07 -25.63 27.53
CA ASP A 4 27.36 -24.79 28.49
C ASP A 4 26.76 -23.50 27.91
N ARG A 5 27.33 -22.97 26.83
CA ARG A 5 26.75 -21.85 26.06
C ARG A 5 25.59 -22.29 25.18
N ALA A 6 25.72 -23.49 24.58
CA ALA A 6 24.64 -24.03 23.77
C ALA A 6 23.39 -24.36 24.60
N GLU A 7 23.57 -24.95 25.78
CA GLU A 7 22.47 -25.25 26.70
C GLU A 7 21.78 -23.97 27.21
N ARG A 8 22.53 -22.93 27.55
CA ARG A 8 21.96 -21.63 27.95
C ARG A 8 21.25 -20.91 26.80
N ALA A 9 21.74 -21.01 25.59
CA ALA A 9 21.12 -20.46 24.41
C ALA A 9 19.77 -21.17 24.10
N LEU A 10 19.75 -22.51 24.21
CA LEU A 10 18.55 -23.32 24.05
C LEU A 10 17.50 -23.02 25.12
N ALA A 11 17.91 -22.97 26.39
CA ALA A 11 17.00 -22.63 27.50
C ALA A 11 16.40 -21.22 27.37
N ASN A 12 17.17 -20.27 26.82
CA ASN A 12 16.67 -18.91 26.56
C ASN A 12 15.76 -18.86 25.34
N PHE A 13 16.03 -19.65 24.29
CA PHE A 13 15.23 -19.69 23.08
C PHE A 13 13.87 -20.34 23.32
N PHE A 14 13.80 -21.43 24.05
CA PHE A 14 12.57 -22.17 24.34
C PHE A 14 11.78 -21.65 25.54
N ARG A 15 11.94 -20.37 25.90
CA ARG A 15 11.06 -19.74 26.89
C ARG A 15 9.62 -19.70 26.41
N PRO A 16 8.62 -19.89 27.27
CA PRO A 16 7.21 -19.90 26.89
C PRO A 16 6.79 -18.69 26.04
N GLY A 17 7.27 -17.49 26.37
CA GLY A 17 6.99 -16.27 25.58
C GLY A 17 7.54 -16.32 24.16
N ASN A 18 8.74 -16.86 23.97
CA ASN A 18 9.33 -17.00 22.62
C ASN A 18 8.59 -18.05 21.79
N LEU A 19 8.16 -19.15 22.42
CA LEU A 19 7.38 -20.20 21.75
C LEU A 19 6.00 -19.69 21.33
N ILE A 20 5.35 -18.86 22.15
CA ILE A 20 4.08 -18.20 21.80
C ILE A 20 4.30 -17.27 20.60
N ALA A 21 5.35 -16.44 20.63
CA ALA A 21 5.66 -15.54 19.52
C ALA A 21 5.97 -16.30 18.22
N LEU A 22 6.76 -17.36 18.30
CA LEU A 22 7.08 -18.21 17.12
C LEU A 22 5.82 -18.90 16.57
N ARG A 23 4.92 -19.38 17.45
CA ARG A 23 3.65 -19.94 17.03
C ARG A 23 2.80 -18.92 16.28
N GLU A 24 2.71 -17.70 16.79
CA GLU A 24 1.96 -16.61 16.15
C GLU A 24 2.51 -16.28 14.78
N ILE A 25 3.84 -16.13 14.65
CA ILE A 25 4.51 -15.90 13.37
C ILE A 25 4.24 -17.05 12.39
N ALA A 26 4.33 -18.30 12.86
CA ALA A 26 4.08 -19.46 12.03
C ALA A 26 2.61 -19.50 11.53
N LEU A 27 1.65 -19.20 12.39
CA LEU A 27 0.23 -19.14 12.02
C LEU A 27 -0.04 -18.03 10.99
N GLN A 28 0.57 -16.85 11.16
CA GLN A 28 0.48 -15.78 10.17
C GLN A 28 1.05 -16.18 8.81
N GLN A 29 2.21 -16.86 8.79
CA GLN A 29 2.81 -17.34 7.54
C GLN A 29 1.95 -18.40 6.84
N VAL A 30 1.38 -19.34 7.59
CA VAL A 30 0.46 -20.36 7.04
C VAL A 30 -0.78 -19.70 6.46
N SER A 31 -1.40 -18.74 7.17
CA SER A 31 -2.56 -17.99 6.68
C SER A 31 -2.26 -17.31 5.34
N GLN A 32 -1.13 -16.59 5.22
CA GLN A 32 -0.73 -15.92 3.98
C GLN A 32 -0.52 -16.89 2.81
N VAL A 33 0.01 -18.10 3.07
CA VAL A 33 0.20 -19.12 2.04
C VAL A 33 -1.13 -19.69 1.58
N VAL A 34 -2.05 -19.95 2.51
CA VAL A 34 -3.40 -20.46 2.22
C VAL A 34 -4.17 -19.43 1.40
N ASP A 35 -4.13 -18.16 1.78
CA ASP A 35 -4.82 -17.07 1.07
C ASP A 35 -4.34 -16.97 -0.38
N ARG A 36 -3.02 -16.98 -0.64
CA ARG A 36 -2.45 -16.96 -2.00
C ARG A 36 -2.85 -18.21 -2.82
N SER A 37 -2.87 -19.37 -2.19
CA SER A 37 -3.27 -20.62 -2.85
C SER A 37 -4.74 -20.57 -3.25
N LEU A 38 -5.59 -20.00 -2.40
CA LEU A 38 -7.01 -19.85 -2.67
C LEU A 38 -7.28 -18.81 -3.76
N GLU A 39 -6.56 -17.67 -3.76
CA GLU A 39 -6.64 -16.68 -4.84
C GLU A 39 -6.28 -17.33 -6.20
N SER A 40 -5.17 -18.07 -6.26
CA SER A 40 -4.75 -18.74 -7.50
C SER A 40 -5.73 -19.80 -7.97
N TYR A 41 -6.45 -20.46 -7.06
CA TYR A 41 -7.51 -21.41 -7.38
C TYR A 41 -8.76 -20.71 -7.93
N LEU A 42 -9.19 -19.63 -7.28
CA LEU A 42 -10.35 -18.84 -7.70
C LEU A 42 -10.15 -18.19 -9.09
N GLU A 43 -8.92 -17.72 -9.37
CA GLU A 43 -8.55 -17.21 -10.69
C GLU A 43 -8.64 -18.29 -11.79
N LYS A 44 -8.20 -19.52 -11.51
CA LYS A 44 -8.24 -20.64 -12.45
C LYS A 44 -9.65 -21.14 -12.74
N GLU A 45 -10.50 -21.17 -11.72
CA GLU A 45 -11.86 -21.72 -11.84
C GLU A 45 -12.91 -20.70 -12.30
N HIS A 46 -12.51 -19.45 -12.62
CA HIS A 46 -13.41 -18.36 -13.05
C HIS A 46 -14.61 -18.16 -12.09
N VAL A 47 -14.41 -18.42 -10.81
CA VAL A 47 -15.44 -18.21 -9.79
C VAL A 47 -15.62 -16.71 -9.61
N GLU A 48 -16.83 -16.20 -9.78
CA GLU A 48 -17.17 -14.78 -9.53
C GLU A 48 -16.69 -14.39 -8.13
N GLN A 49 -15.82 -13.38 -8.09
CA GLN A 49 -15.02 -13.03 -6.93
C GLN A 49 -15.90 -12.60 -5.76
N ARG A 50 -15.85 -13.38 -4.69
CA ARG A 50 -16.11 -12.87 -3.35
C ARG A 50 -14.95 -11.92 -2.98
N ALA A 51 -15.22 -10.98 -2.07
CA ALA A 51 -14.22 -10.00 -1.61
C ALA A 51 -12.82 -10.62 -1.43
N PRO A 52 -11.75 -9.94 -1.84
CA PRO A 52 -10.39 -10.48 -1.75
C PRO A 52 -10.09 -10.87 -0.30
N ILE A 53 -9.56 -12.08 -0.12
CA ILE A 53 -9.22 -12.63 1.20
C ILE A 53 -8.05 -11.85 1.80
N THR A 54 -7.14 -11.36 0.93
CA THR A 54 -6.00 -10.54 1.33
C THR A 54 -6.29 -9.08 1.05
N GLU A 55 -6.18 -8.24 2.07
CA GLU A 55 -6.30 -6.79 1.93
C GLU A 55 -5.20 -6.24 1.03
N ARG A 56 -5.56 -5.36 0.10
CA ARG A 56 -4.65 -4.68 -0.82
C ARG A 56 -4.72 -3.17 -0.59
N PHE A 57 -3.64 -2.63 -0.12
CA PHE A 57 -3.53 -1.26 0.33
C PHE A 57 -2.75 -0.42 -0.67
N ALA A 58 -3.33 0.65 -1.18
CA ALA A 58 -2.66 1.51 -2.14
C ALA A 58 -2.50 2.94 -1.65
N VAL A 59 -1.44 3.61 -2.09
CA VAL A 59 -1.24 5.05 -1.93
C VAL A 59 -1.00 5.71 -3.27
N CYS A 60 -1.72 6.78 -3.56
CA CYS A 60 -1.50 7.60 -4.74
C CYS A 60 -0.50 8.71 -4.43
N ILE A 61 0.59 8.77 -5.19
CA ILE A 61 1.67 9.74 -5.02
C ILE A 61 1.77 10.71 -6.20
N SER A 62 2.46 11.83 -5.95
CA SER A 62 2.88 12.80 -6.96
C SER A 62 4.38 13.05 -6.83
N SER A 63 4.93 13.93 -7.69
CA SER A 63 6.29 14.43 -7.61
C SER A 63 6.56 15.37 -6.43
N ASN A 64 5.76 15.34 -5.37
CA ASN A 64 5.93 16.14 -4.17
C ASN A 64 6.84 15.42 -3.16
N PRO A 65 7.83 16.08 -2.52
CA PRO A 65 8.66 15.48 -1.47
C PRO A 65 7.86 14.93 -0.27
N ALA A 66 6.72 15.55 0.07
CA ALA A 66 5.84 15.06 1.13
C ALA A 66 5.21 13.68 0.85
N ALA A 67 5.33 13.17 -0.38
CA ALA A 67 4.87 11.82 -0.74
C ALA A 67 5.59 10.72 0.07
N GLN A 68 6.85 10.92 0.45
CA GLN A 68 7.59 9.94 1.27
C GLN A 68 6.97 9.78 2.65
N TYR A 69 6.54 10.88 3.29
CA TYR A 69 5.83 10.81 4.57
C TYR A 69 4.50 10.07 4.43
N LEU A 70 3.75 10.35 3.36
CA LEU A 70 2.49 9.68 3.06
C LEU A 70 2.70 8.17 2.86
N MET A 71 3.67 7.79 2.03
CA MET A 71 4.03 6.39 1.78
C MET A 71 4.45 5.66 3.05
N GLY A 72 5.30 6.27 3.88
CA GLY A 72 5.70 5.69 5.16
C GLY A 72 4.53 5.46 6.12
N ARG A 73 3.52 6.34 6.12
CA ARG A 73 2.28 6.12 6.90
C ARG A 73 1.44 4.99 6.31
N ALA A 74 1.23 5.00 5.00
CA ALA A 74 0.45 3.98 4.31
C ALA A 74 1.08 2.59 4.47
N ALA A 75 2.40 2.48 4.32
CA ALA A 75 3.12 1.22 4.53
C ALA A 75 2.93 0.66 5.95
N ARG A 76 3.00 1.51 6.98
CA ARG A 76 2.72 1.07 8.36
C ARG A 76 1.27 0.62 8.56
N MET A 77 0.31 1.25 7.89
CA MET A 77 -1.10 0.83 7.94
C MET A 77 -1.26 -0.53 7.26
N ALA A 78 -0.73 -0.70 6.05
CA ALA A 78 -0.74 -1.96 5.31
C ALA A 78 -0.08 -3.09 6.12
N GLN A 79 1.10 -2.84 6.70
CA GLN A 79 1.82 -3.83 7.50
C GLN A 79 1.03 -4.30 8.73
N ARG A 80 0.29 -3.40 9.40
CA ARG A 80 -0.51 -3.74 10.60
C ARG A 80 -1.64 -4.73 10.31
N ILE A 81 -2.18 -4.71 9.10
CA ILE A 81 -3.29 -5.59 8.68
C ILE A 81 -2.81 -6.72 7.76
N GLY A 82 -1.50 -6.85 7.53
CA GLY A 82 -0.95 -7.87 6.65
C GLY A 82 -1.30 -7.69 5.17
N ALA A 83 -1.61 -6.45 4.75
CA ALA A 83 -2.01 -6.15 3.38
C ALA A 83 -0.83 -6.10 2.41
N GLU A 84 -1.08 -6.47 1.16
CA GLU A 84 -0.18 -6.12 0.05
C GLU A 84 -0.12 -4.61 -0.13
N PHE A 85 1.06 -4.06 -0.39
CA PHE A 85 1.24 -2.61 -0.48
C PHE A 85 1.57 -2.15 -1.89
N TYR A 86 0.75 -1.22 -2.42
CA TYR A 86 0.86 -0.65 -3.75
C TYR A 86 1.12 0.85 -3.69
N VAL A 87 1.92 1.33 -4.65
CA VAL A 87 2.15 2.77 -4.86
C VAL A 87 1.77 3.14 -6.29
N PHE A 88 0.81 4.04 -6.45
CA PHE A 88 0.31 4.49 -7.73
C PHE A 88 0.85 5.86 -8.09
N TYR A 89 1.34 6.00 -9.30
CA TYR A 89 1.67 7.27 -9.92
C TYR A 89 0.95 7.41 -11.25
N VAL A 90 0.19 8.50 -11.40
CA VAL A 90 -0.51 8.85 -12.64
C VAL A 90 0.18 10.06 -13.28
N ASP A 91 0.78 9.86 -14.44
CA ASP A 91 1.36 10.92 -15.24
C ASP A 91 0.25 11.61 -16.06
N ILE A 92 -0.05 12.85 -15.72
CA ILE A 92 -1.07 13.67 -16.42
C ILE A 92 -0.45 14.69 -17.38
N GLY A 93 0.87 14.64 -17.59
CA GLY A 93 1.59 15.48 -18.56
C GLY A 93 1.71 16.97 -18.18
N VAL A 94 1.33 17.37 -16.95
CA VAL A 94 1.23 18.79 -16.55
C VAL A 94 2.54 19.33 -15.97
N ASP A 95 3.47 18.49 -15.53
CA ASP A 95 4.61 18.94 -14.73
C ASP A 95 5.87 18.12 -14.97
N ASP A 96 6.46 18.32 -16.15
CA ASP A 96 7.67 17.61 -16.60
C ASP A 96 8.97 18.40 -16.36
N SER A 97 9.03 19.17 -15.25
CA SER A 97 10.27 19.85 -14.87
C SER A 97 11.36 18.85 -14.44
N ALA A 98 12.63 19.21 -14.60
CA ALA A 98 13.76 18.38 -14.17
C ALA A 98 13.71 18.10 -12.66
N GLU A 99 13.27 19.06 -11.86
CA GLU A 99 13.11 18.94 -10.42
C GLU A 99 12.02 17.90 -10.05
N ASN A 100 10.87 17.96 -10.71
CA ASN A 100 9.77 17.02 -10.47
C ASN A 100 10.12 15.60 -10.90
N ARG A 101 10.83 15.43 -12.00
CA ARG A 101 11.36 14.12 -12.41
C ARG A 101 12.31 13.54 -11.37
N ARG A 102 13.20 14.37 -10.82
CA ARG A 102 14.14 13.96 -9.77
C ARG A 102 13.38 13.54 -8.49
N THR A 103 12.47 14.38 -8.01
CA THR A 103 11.66 14.10 -6.82
C THR A 103 10.83 12.84 -7.01
N LEU A 104 10.24 12.64 -8.19
CA LEU A 104 9.50 11.42 -8.50
C LEU A 104 10.40 10.18 -8.46
N ALA A 105 11.62 10.26 -9.01
CA ALA A 105 12.57 9.16 -8.98
C ALA A 105 12.98 8.80 -7.54
N GLU A 106 13.18 9.80 -6.68
CA GLU A 106 13.46 9.62 -5.26
C GLU A 106 12.28 8.98 -4.53
N ASN A 107 11.05 9.43 -4.82
CA ASN A 107 9.82 8.85 -4.25
C ASN A 107 9.63 7.39 -4.67
N ILE A 108 9.93 7.05 -5.91
CA ILE A 108 9.84 5.67 -6.42
C ILE A 108 10.85 4.77 -5.72
N ARG A 109 12.10 5.19 -5.59
CA ARG A 109 13.12 4.44 -4.84
C ARG A 109 12.71 4.23 -3.38
N PHE A 110 12.10 5.24 -2.78
CA PHE A 110 11.57 5.12 -1.42
C PHE A 110 10.44 4.07 -1.33
N ALA A 111 9.54 4.05 -2.32
CA ALA A 111 8.48 3.05 -2.40
C ALA A 111 9.05 1.62 -2.57
N GLU A 112 10.07 1.44 -3.41
CA GLU A 112 10.79 0.17 -3.58
C GLU A 112 11.39 -0.32 -2.26
N ASN A 113 12.03 0.57 -1.50
CA ASN A 113 12.60 0.25 -0.18
C ASN A 113 11.53 -0.13 0.86
N LEU A 114 10.29 0.32 0.69
CA LEU A 114 9.16 -0.10 1.52
C LEU A 114 8.54 -1.44 1.07
N GLY A 115 9.06 -2.07 0.02
CA GLY A 115 8.54 -3.31 -0.54
C GLY A 115 7.23 -3.13 -1.32
N ALA A 116 6.94 -1.91 -1.81
CA ALA A 116 5.71 -1.63 -2.52
C ALA A 116 5.74 -2.15 -3.97
N GLN A 117 4.60 -2.63 -4.44
CA GLN A 117 4.36 -2.86 -5.87
C GLN A 117 4.04 -1.51 -6.54
N ILE A 118 4.83 -1.11 -7.55
CA ILE A 118 4.70 0.20 -8.17
C ILE A 118 3.90 0.09 -9.46
N VAL A 119 2.84 0.89 -9.56
CA VAL A 119 2.02 1.01 -10.77
C VAL A 119 2.13 2.44 -11.31
N LYS A 120 2.68 2.55 -12.52
CA LYS A 120 2.78 3.82 -13.25
C LYS A 120 1.84 3.78 -14.44
N THR A 121 1.01 4.80 -14.59
CA THR A 121 0.11 4.95 -15.73
C THR A 121 0.13 6.37 -16.25
N LYS A 122 -0.37 6.56 -17.46
CA LYS A 122 -0.62 7.87 -18.06
C LYS A 122 -2.11 8.07 -18.24
N GLY A 123 -2.57 9.29 -18.01
CA GLY A 123 -3.98 9.61 -18.19
C GLY A 123 -4.27 11.10 -18.12
N LYS A 124 -5.50 11.46 -18.43
CA LYS A 124 -5.95 12.86 -18.37
C LYS A 124 -6.49 13.26 -16.99
N ASN A 125 -6.90 12.28 -16.20
CA ASN A 125 -7.54 12.51 -14.90
C ASN A 125 -7.08 11.46 -13.89
N VAL A 126 -6.44 11.91 -12.81
CA VAL A 126 -5.89 11.03 -11.78
C VAL A 126 -6.97 10.13 -11.16
N ALA A 127 -8.15 10.67 -10.83
CA ALA A 127 -9.22 9.91 -10.19
C ALA A 127 -9.73 8.77 -11.06
N GLU A 128 -9.90 9.01 -12.37
CA GLU A 128 -10.33 7.98 -13.32
C GLU A 128 -9.30 6.87 -13.47
N GLU A 129 -8.03 7.23 -13.60
CA GLU A 129 -6.97 6.23 -13.76
C GLU A 129 -6.77 5.42 -12.47
N VAL A 130 -6.81 6.06 -11.31
CA VAL A 130 -6.75 5.35 -10.03
C VAL A 130 -7.94 4.41 -9.87
N ALA A 131 -9.16 4.82 -10.24
CA ALA A 131 -10.34 3.95 -10.15
C ALA A 131 -10.22 2.72 -11.07
N LYS A 132 -9.62 2.85 -12.26
CA LYS A 132 -9.34 1.71 -13.15
C LYS A 132 -8.33 0.75 -12.52
N ILE A 133 -7.20 1.28 -12.02
CA ILE A 133 -6.15 0.47 -11.39
C ILE A 133 -6.68 -0.25 -10.15
N VAL A 134 -7.50 0.42 -9.36
CA VAL A 134 -8.13 -0.14 -8.17
C VAL A 134 -8.99 -1.36 -8.50
N LYS A 135 -9.80 -1.28 -9.55
CA LYS A 135 -10.59 -2.42 -10.04
C LYS A 135 -9.73 -3.54 -10.58
N ASP A 136 -8.74 -3.21 -11.41
CA ASP A 136 -7.84 -4.17 -12.07
C ASP A 136 -6.96 -4.94 -11.05
N LYS A 137 -6.49 -4.25 -10.01
CA LYS A 137 -5.65 -4.81 -8.97
C LYS A 137 -6.41 -5.28 -7.72
N HIS A 138 -7.74 -5.20 -7.74
CA HIS A 138 -8.60 -5.56 -6.60
C HIS A 138 -8.16 -4.89 -5.29
N ILE A 139 -7.84 -3.60 -5.37
CA ILE A 139 -7.46 -2.82 -4.21
C ILE A 139 -8.66 -2.63 -3.29
N THR A 140 -8.48 -2.88 -2.00
CA THR A 140 -9.53 -2.75 -1.00
C THR A 140 -9.47 -1.42 -0.25
N GLN A 141 -8.26 -0.86 -0.12
CA GLN A 141 -8.06 0.39 0.61
C GLN A 141 -7.12 1.35 -0.14
N VAL A 142 -7.50 2.62 -0.25
CA VAL A 142 -6.69 3.65 -0.92
C VAL A 142 -6.40 4.82 0.01
N VAL A 143 -5.14 5.25 0.05
CA VAL A 143 -4.70 6.44 0.79
C VAL A 143 -4.46 7.59 -0.16
N PHE A 144 -5.14 8.69 0.08
CA PHE A 144 -4.84 9.96 -0.55
C PHE A 144 -4.18 10.92 0.45
N GLY A 145 -3.14 11.61 -0.01
CA GLY A 145 -2.56 12.70 0.76
C GLY A 145 -3.48 13.91 0.74
N ARG A 146 -3.80 14.46 1.90
CA ARG A 146 -4.49 15.74 1.97
C ARG A 146 -3.57 16.81 1.40
N SER A 147 -3.86 17.25 0.18
CA SER A 147 -3.10 18.30 -0.47
C SER A 147 -3.19 19.60 0.33
N ALA A 148 -2.04 20.23 0.61
CA ALA A 148 -1.94 21.58 1.16
C ALA A 148 -2.33 22.66 0.13
N VAL A 149 -2.96 22.29 -0.98
CA VAL A 149 -3.36 23.19 -2.06
C VAL A 149 -4.37 24.23 -1.52
N LYS A 150 -3.98 25.49 -1.63
CA LYS A 150 -4.80 26.64 -1.22
C LYS A 150 -5.67 27.14 -2.38
N GLY A 151 -6.77 27.82 -2.05
CA GLY A 151 -7.63 28.47 -3.04
C GLY A 151 -8.50 27.50 -3.85
N TRP A 152 -8.81 27.87 -5.10
CA TRP A 152 -9.73 27.15 -5.99
C TRP A 152 -9.24 25.75 -6.38
N LYS A 153 -7.95 25.49 -6.39
CA LYS A 153 -7.36 24.17 -6.62
C LYS A 153 -7.77 23.14 -5.55
N ARG A 154 -8.10 23.59 -4.34
CA ARG A 154 -8.65 22.72 -3.29
C ARG A 154 -10.01 22.13 -3.70
N TYR A 155 -10.82 22.91 -4.39
CA TYR A 155 -12.10 22.43 -4.92
C TYR A 155 -11.91 21.31 -5.96
N LEU A 156 -10.91 21.45 -6.84
CA LEU A 156 -10.59 20.41 -7.83
C LEU A 156 -10.13 19.10 -7.16
N TYR A 157 -9.35 19.20 -6.10
CA TYR A 157 -8.92 18.04 -5.32
C TYR A 157 -10.12 17.27 -4.71
N TRP A 158 -11.02 17.98 -4.05
CA TRP A 158 -12.22 17.38 -3.49
C TRP A 158 -13.17 16.82 -4.55
N SER A 159 -13.31 17.50 -5.68
CA SER A 159 -14.06 17.00 -6.83
C SER A 159 -13.48 15.70 -7.36
N ALA A 160 -12.15 15.57 -7.43
CA ALA A 160 -11.49 14.33 -7.85
C ALA A 160 -11.75 13.18 -6.86
N ILE A 161 -11.70 13.44 -5.55
CA ILE A 161 -12.03 12.44 -4.52
C ILE A 161 -13.50 12.01 -4.62
N HIS A 162 -14.43 12.96 -4.75
CA HIS A 162 -15.84 12.64 -4.94
C HIS A 162 -16.09 11.78 -6.18
N LYS A 163 -15.41 12.09 -7.28
CA LYS A 163 -15.46 11.28 -8.49
C LYS A 163 -14.95 9.86 -8.25
N PHE A 164 -13.81 9.73 -7.58
CA PHE A 164 -13.24 8.43 -7.23
C PHE A 164 -14.19 7.59 -6.37
N LEU A 165 -14.78 8.17 -5.31
CA LEU A 165 -15.74 7.50 -4.43
C LEU A 165 -16.97 6.97 -5.18
N ARG A 166 -17.44 7.72 -6.19
CA ARG A 166 -18.53 7.27 -7.05
C ARG A 166 -18.12 6.14 -7.98
N ASP A 167 -16.90 6.22 -8.54
CA ASP A 167 -16.42 5.30 -9.57
C ASP A 167 -15.84 4.00 -8.98
N ALA A 168 -15.49 3.99 -7.67
CA ALA A 168 -14.97 2.85 -6.91
C ALA A 168 -15.68 2.71 -5.54
N PRO A 169 -16.99 2.38 -5.50
CA PRO A 169 -17.79 2.40 -4.28
C PRO A 169 -17.44 1.30 -3.26
N ALA A 170 -16.74 0.25 -3.68
CA ALA A 170 -16.35 -0.88 -2.83
C ALA A 170 -14.96 -0.73 -2.19
N VAL A 171 -14.37 0.47 -2.22
CA VAL A 171 -13.02 0.74 -1.76
C VAL A 171 -13.02 1.71 -0.59
N ASP A 172 -12.35 1.34 0.48
CA ASP A 172 -12.16 2.24 1.62
C ASP A 172 -11.16 3.35 1.29
N VAL A 173 -11.49 4.59 1.65
CA VAL A 173 -10.67 5.76 1.35
C VAL A 173 -10.16 6.42 2.61
N HIS A 174 -8.84 6.50 2.74
CA HIS A 174 -8.16 7.21 3.81
C HIS A 174 -7.60 8.54 3.31
N ILE A 175 -7.98 9.64 3.94
CA ILE A 175 -7.42 10.96 3.65
C ILE A 175 -6.47 11.36 4.77
N VAL A 176 -5.19 11.43 4.44
CA VAL A 176 -4.11 11.59 5.42
C VAL A 176 -3.40 12.92 5.21
N THR A 177 -3.02 13.60 6.30
CA THR A 177 -2.17 14.80 6.23
C THR A 177 -0.79 14.44 5.71
N GLN A 178 -0.22 15.29 4.85
CA GLN A 178 1.13 15.12 4.29
C GLN A 178 2.22 15.78 5.14
N GLU A 179 1.86 16.51 6.19
CA GLU A 179 2.82 17.19 7.06
C GLU A 179 2.95 16.43 8.39
N PRO A 180 4.20 16.23 8.88
CA PRO A 180 4.41 15.76 10.24
C PRO A 180 3.83 16.81 11.22
N ARG A 181 3.20 16.33 12.31
CA ARG A 181 2.81 17.18 13.44
C ARG A 181 4.04 17.52 14.26
#